data_1acfbfa8fca215825f6e0f4b8d222824
#
_entry.id   1acfbfa8fca215825f6e0f4b8d222824
#
_cell.length_a   1.000
_cell.length_b   1.000
_cell.length_c   1.000
_cell.angle_alpha   90.00
_cell.angle_beta   90.00
_cell.angle_gamma   90.00
#
_symmetry.space_group_name_H-M   'P 1'
#
loop_
_entity.id
_entity.type
_entity.pdbx_description
1 polymer ?
#
loop_
_entity_poly.entity_id
_entity_poly.type
_entity_poly.pdbx_seq_one_letter_code
_entity_poly.pdbx_strand_id
1 'polypeptide(L)'
;MAGRIRDEDVAHVREHSHIDDVVGDYVQLKGAGGGQKKGLCPFHDEKSPSFHVTPSKGYFHCFGCQTGGDVIAFLMKLEHLTFTETVERLAERIGYQLTYDSSGPSTPGINRSRLVAANLAASKFYQEELTKPGPAQVGRDFLNGRGFDRSAADLFGVGYAPDEWDALYKHLTGLGYTETELNTAGLIKEGSRGNYIDRFRNRLIWPVKDISGDVVGFGARKLASDDKDQGPKYLNTSETPVYKKSQLLYGLDMAKKEIAKKRQVVIVEGYTDVMAAHLAGVTTAVATCGTAFGDDHIRIIRRLLMDDDAFRGEVIFTFDGDAAGQKAALRAFDDDQKFVAQTFVAVAANGMDPCELRQSGGDEAVRDLVARRVPLFEFAMKSVIADYDTKTPEGRVSALNQVAPLIGKIKDASLRPEYVRSVAAWLGMEVDIVSTAVKKSGSRSSAAPTPEVESSVNLKDPILMLEREVLKVKLQVPELAAAWSDLEPLAFTYPPYASLRARIDEAPDQAITDLLDRTEDEVIRSLITELTVEPVRTDGEISERYIQSIFARLREVALSREIAEIKSSLQRLNPVENEAEYTETFTRLVGLEAQRRTQKELAIGEAL
;
A
#
# COMPACT_ATOMS: atom_id res chain seq x y z
N MET A 1 -11.73 18.85 28.03
CA MET A 1 -10.42 19.52 28.21
C MET A 1 -9.46 18.47 28.73
N ALA A 2 -8.62 17.92 27.87
CA ALA A 2 -7.62 16.94 28.29
C ALA A 2 -6.39 17.73 28.81
N GLY A 3 -6.15 17.69 30.12
CA GLY A 3 -4.94 18.16 30.75
C GLY A 3 -3.73 17.22 30.42
N ARG A 4 -2.56 17.49 31.00
CA ARG A 4 -1.41 16.58 30.94
C ARG A 4 -1.76 15.29 31.71
N ILE A 5 -1.50 14.11 31.12
CA ILE A 5 -1.60 12.83 31.83
C ILE A 5 -0.56 12.84 32.96
N ARG A 6 -0.92 12.36 34.14
CA ARG A 6 0.01 12.28 35.27
C ARG A 6 1.13 11.32 34.98
N ASP A 7 2.34 11.67 35.42
CA ASP A 7 3.54 10.85 35.21
C ASP A 7 3.41 9.46 35.86
N GLU A 8 2.65 9.35 36.95
CA GLU A 8 2.32 8.09 37.63
C GLU A 8 1.46 7.17 36.75
N ASP A 9 0.47 7.73 36.05
CA ASP A 9 -0.39 6.98 35.13
C ASP A 9 0.39 6.52 33.91
N VAL A 10 1.28 7.36 33.38
CA VAL A 10 2.19 7.00 32.28
C VAL A 10 3.09 5.84 32.69
N ALA A 11 3.66 5.89 33.90
CA ALA A 11 4.50 4.81 34.42
C ALA A 11 3.71 3.51 34.59
N HIS A 12 2.50 3.60 35.15
CA HIS A 12 1.59 2.45 35.30
C HIS A 12 1.24 1.81 33.95
N VAL A 13 0.83 2.61 32.97
CA VAL A 13 0.49 2.14 31.61
C VAL A 13 1.68 1.46 30.95
N ARG A 14 2.88 2.04 31.08
CA ARG A 14 4.12 1.47 30.53
C ARG A 14 4.45 0.12 31.15
N GLU A 15 4.34 -0.01 32.47
CA GLU A 15 4.67 -1.23 33.23
C GLU A 15 3.68 -2.36 32.94
N HIS A 16 2.39 -2.06 32.81
CA HIS A 16 1.34 -3.05 32.61
C HIS A 16 1.05 -3.36 31.12
N SER A 17 1.62 -2.59 30.19
CA SER A 17 1.55 -2.87 28.75
C SER A 17 2.74 -3.72 28.32
N HIS A 18 2.60 -5.05 28.38
CA HIS A 18 3.68 -5.96 28.01
C HIS A 18 4.07 -5.76 26.53
N ILE A 19 5.33 -5.38 26.29
CA ILE A 19 5.80 -5.00 24.96
C ILE A 19 5.68 -6.12 23.94
N ASP A 20 5.92 -7.35 24.32
CA ASP A 20 5.82 -8.51 23.42
C ASP A 20 4.38 -8.85 23.04
N ASP A 21 3.40 -8.55 23.90
CA ASP A 21 1.98 -8.68 23.58
C ASP A 21 1.52 -7.59 22.59
N VAL A 22 1.98 -6.34 22.83
CA VAL A 22 1.65 -5.22 21.93
C VAL A 22 2.33 -5.38 20.57
N VAL A 23 3.62 -5.71 20.56
CA VAL A 23 4.36 -5.97 19.33
C VAL A 23 3.81 -7.18 18.58
N GLY A 24 3.38 -8.21 19.31
CA GLY A 24 2.82 -9.45 18.76
C GLY A 24 1.54 -9.26 17.96
N ASP A 25 0.84 -8.14 18.13
CA ASP A 25 -0.30 -7.78 17.26
C ASP A 25 0.11 -7.42 15.84
N TYR A 26 1.34 -6.93 15.64
CA TYR A 26 1.84 -6.40 14.36
C TYR A 26 2.93 -7.25 13.72
N VAL A 27 3.68 -7.97 14.54
CA VAL A 27 4.87 -8.73 14.14
C VAL A 27 4.85 -10.09 14.82
N GLN A 28 4.97 -11.16 14.05
CA GLN A 28 5.17 -12.49 14.63
C GLN A 28 6.55 -12.55 15.27
N LEU A 29 6.59 -12.93 16.56
CA LEU A 29 7.83 -13.03 17.34
C LEU A 29 8.20 -14.50 17.59
N LYS A 30 9.49 -14.83 17.44
CA LYS A 30 10.10 -16.12 17.82
C LYS A 30 11.07 -15.93 18.98
N GLY A 31 11.24 -16.95 19.80
CA GLY A 31 12.28 -16.99 20.81
C GLY A 31 13.68 -16.84 20.20
N ALA A 32 14.52 -15.98 20.81
CA ALA A 32 15.88 -15.72 20.36
C ALA A 32 16.96 -16.12 21.39
N GLY A 33 16.54 -16.82 22.46
CA GLY A 33 17.40 -17.16 23.59
C GLY A 33 17.45 -16.06 24.66
N GLY A 34 17.84 -16.40 25.88
CA GLY A 34 17.98 -15.42 26.97
C GLY A 34 16.71 -14.63 27.32
N GLY A 35 15.53 -15.18 27.07
CA GLY A 35 14.25 -14.49 27.29
C GLY A 35 13.91 -13.42 26.24
N GLN A 36 14.74 -13.28 25.21
CA GLN A 36 14.46 -12.38 24.08
C GLN A 36 13.60 -13.03 23.01
N LYS A 37 12.86 -12.19 22.26
CA LYS A 37 12.10 -12.56 21.08
C LYS A 37 12.58 -11.76 19.87
N LYS A 38 12.45 -12.30 18.66
CA LYS A 38 12.81 -11.60 17.43
C LYS A 38 11.77 -11.81 16.33
N GLY A 39 11.68 -10.84 15.41
CA GLY A 39 10.79 -10.86 14.25
C GLY A 39 11.31 -9.96 13.14
N LEU A 40 10.53 -9.85 12.05
CA LEU A 40 10.82 -8.90 10.97
C LEU A 40 10.46 -7.48 11.43
N CYS A 41 11.32 -6.52 11.13
CA CYS A 41 11.15 -5.14 11.57
C CYS A 41 9.92 -4.47 10.92
N PRO A 42 9.06 -3.78 11.71
CA PRO A 42 7.94 -3.04 11.14
C PRO A 42 8.35 -1.66 10.59
N PHE A 43 9.58 -1.21 10.81
CA PHE A 43 10.05 0.13 10.46
C PHE A 43 10.91 0.18 9.20
N HIS A 44 11.41 -0.95 8.69
CA HIS A 44 12.13 -1.05 7.44
C HIS A 44 11.91 -2.43 6.79
N ASP A 45 12.17 -2.53 5.49
CA ASP A 45 12.08 -3.79 4.78
C ASP A 45 13.33 -4.64 4.99
N GLU A 46 13.14 -5.89 5.41
CA GLU A 46 14.20 -6.88 5.61
C GLU A 46 13.71 -8.29 5.29
N LYS A 47 14.65 -9.19 4.99
CA LYS A 47 14.36 -10.62 4.73
C LYS A 47 14.75 -11.52 5.87
N SER A 48 15.60 -11.06 6.77
CA SER A 48 16.07 -11.80 7.95
C SER A 48 15.71 -11.03 9.22
N PRO A 49 15.16 -11.71 10.26
CA PRO A 49 14.70 -11.04 11.47
C PRO A 49 15.83 -10.34 12.24
N SER A 50 15.81 -9.01 12.27
CA SER A 50 16.74 -8.16 13.03
C SER A 50 16.08 -7.35 14.14
N PHE A 51 14.75 -7.43 14.26
CA PHE A 51 13.98 -6.73 15.27
C PHE A 51 13.88 -7.59 16.54
N HIS A 52 14.49 -7.13 17.63
CA HIS A 52 14.56 -7.82 18.91
C HIS A 52 13.67 -7.15 19.94
N VAL A 53 12.98 -7.96 20.74
CA VAL A 53 12.16 -7.54 21.88
C VAL A 53 12.66 -8.24 23.12
N THR A 54 12.88 -7.50 24.19
CA THR A 54 13.27 -8.01 25.51
C THR A 54 12.13 -7.75 26.49
N PRO A 55 11.18 -8.71 26.67
CA PRO A 55 10.00 -8.52 27.50
C PRO A 55 10.32 -8.14 28.94
N SER A 56 11.33 -8.80 29.55
CA SER A 56 11.74 -8.55 30.93
C SER A 56 12.26 -7.13 31.19
N LYS A 57 12.69 -6.42 30.13
CA LYS A 57 13.17 -5.03 30.23
C LYS A 57 12.16 -4.03 29.65
N GLY A 58 11.11 -4.48 28.96
CA GLY A 58 10.11 -3.63 28.33
C GLY A 58 10.62 -2.85 27.11
N TYR A 59 11.69 -3.31 26.42
CA TYR A 59 12.31 -2.61 25.31
C TYR A 59 12.38 -3.46 24.04
N PHE A 60 12.36 -2.76 22.89
CA PHE A 60 12.72 -3.33 21.59
C PHE A 60 13.94 -2.61 21.00
N HIS A 61 14.65 -3.31 20.13
CA HIS A 61 15.72 -2.74 19.31
C HIS A 61 15.83 -3.49 17.98
N CYS A 62 15.93 -2.76 16.89
CA CYS A 62 16.20 -3.31 15.56
C CYS A 62 17.67 -3.12 15.20
N PHE A 63 18.40 -4.20 14.97
CA PHE A 63 19.82 -4.13 14.57
C PHE A 63 20.00 -3.74 13.09
N GLY A 64 18.94 -3.80 12.26
CA GLY A 64 18.97 -3.36 10.86
C GLY A 64 18.88 -1.83 10.72
N CYS A 65 17.83 -1.21 11.27
CA CYS A 65 17.59 0.24 11.14
C CYS A 65 17.93 1.05 12.42
N GLN A 66 18.49 0.42 13.45
CA GLN A 66 18.87 1.04 14.72
C GLN A 66 17.72 1.70 15.49
N THR A 67 16.47 1.37 15.15
CA THR A 67 15.28 1.88 15.85
C THR A 67 15.08 1.09 17.14
N GLY A 68 14.90 1.79 18.26
CA GLY A 68 14.65 1.17 19.57
C GLY A 68 13.78 2.05 20.44
N GLY A 69 13.29 1.48 21.55
CA GLY A 69 12.47 2.17 22.54
C GLY A 69 11.63 1.23 23.40
N ASP A 70 10.71 1.79 24.16
CA ASP A 70 9.71 1.09 24.95
C ASP A 70 8.41 0.86 24.14
N VAL A 71 7.38 0.33 24.79
CA VAL A 71 6.08 0.06 24.18
C VAL A 71 5.39 1.34 23.66
N ILE A 72 5.59 2.47 24.35
CA ILE A 72 5.05 3.77 23.92
C ILE A 72 5.75 4.23 22.66
N ALA A 73 7.09 4.22 22.63
CA ALA A 73 7.89 4.59 21.47
C ALA A 73 7.60 3.69 20.26
N PHE A 74 7.31 2.41 20.49
CA PHE A 74 6.92 1.47 19.44
C PHE A 74 5.63 1.91 18.73
N LEU A 75 4.55 2.13 19.50
CA LEU A 75 3.27 2.51 18.90
C LEU A 75 3.28 3.92 18.32
N MET A 76 3.92 4.88 18.98
CA MET A 76 4.10 6.24 18.43
C MET A 76 4.71 6.19 17.02
N LYS A 77 5.74 5.38 16.84
CA LYS A 77 6.44 5.28 15.56
C LYS A 77 5.69 4.46 14.53
N LEU A 78 5.03 3.39 14.94
CA LEU A 78 4.33 2.48 14.03
C LEU A 78 3.03 3.08 13.49
N GLU A 79 2.26 3.74 14.36
CA GLU A 79 0.95 4.29 14.04
C GLU A 79 0.93 5.81 13.87
N HIS A 80 2.11 6.44 13.99
CA HIS A 80 2.27 7.90 13.91
C HIS A 80 1.40 8.66 14.93
N LEU A 81 1.29 8.10 16.14
CA LEU A 81 0.55 8.68 17.25
C LEU A 81 1.39 9.70 18.01
N THR A 82 0.72 10.66 18.62
CA THR A 82 1.33 11.51 19.66
C THR A 82 1.54 10.69 20.95
N PHE A 83 2.38 11.19 21.85
CA PHE A 83 2.61 10.56 23.14
C PHE A 83 1.31 10.37 23.93
N THR A 84 0.47 11.41 24.01
CA THR A 84 -0.82 11.38 24.72
C THR A 84 -1.76 10.32 24.15
N GLU A 85 -1.95 10.31 22.82
CA GLU A 85 -2.78 9.31 22.14
C GLU A 85 -2.30 7.89 22.37
N THR A 86 -0.98 7.69 22.39
CA THR A 86 -0.39 6.37 22.64
C THR A 86 -0.64 5.89 24.06
N VAL A 87 -0.49 6.77 25.04
CA VAL A 87 -0.75 6.42 26.45
C VAL A 87 -2.25 6.15 26.68
N GLU A 88 -3.13 6.97 26.10
CA GLU A 88 -4.59 6.75 26.15
C GLU A 88 -4.96 5.37 25.57
N ARG A 89 -4.42 5.02 24.42
CA ARG A 89 -4.67 3.74 23.75
C ARG A 89 -4.17 2.53 24.57
N LEU A 90 -2.96 2.63 25.12
CA LEU A 90 -2.41 1.58 25.97
C LEU A 90 -3.21 1.44 27.26
N ALA A 91 -3.67 2.55 27.86
CA ALA A 91 -4.51 2.56 29.04
C ALA A 91 -5.86 1.87 28.77
N GLU A 92 -6.50 2.17 27.65
CA GLU A 92 -7.74 1.49 27.22
C GLU A 92 -7.52 -0.02 27.04
N ARG A 93 -6.41 -0.42 26.44
CA ARG A 93 -6.06 -1.83 26.23
C ARG A 93 -5.94 -2.61 27.54
N ILE A 94 -5.39 -2.00 28.60
CA ILE A 94 -5.23 -2.63 29.92
C ILE A 94 -6.41 -2.34 30.86
N GLY A 95 -7.45 -1.62 30.39
CA GLY A 95 -8.63 -1.25 31.20
C GLY A 95 -8.31 -0.26 32.31
N TYR A 96 -7.28 0.59 32.16
CA TYR A 96 -6.84 1.57 33.14
C TYR A 96 -7.43 2.95 32.87
N GLN A 97 -7.97 3.61 33.89
CA GLN A 97 -8.55 4.94 33.77
C GLN A 97 -7.50 6.01 34.10
N LEU A 98 -7.16 6.81 33.10
CA LEU A 98 -6.18 7.89 33.22
C LEU A 98 -6.74 9.09 34.01
N THR A 99 -5.87 9.75 34.76
CA THR A 99 -6.13 11.02 35.42
C THR A 99 -5.33 12.15 34.77
N TYR A 100 -5.97 13.31 34.65
CA TYR A 100 -5.40 14.47 33.96
C TYR A 100 -5.22 15.63 34.94
N ASP A 101 -4.06 16.28 34.86
CA ASP A 101 -3.81 17.52 35.59
C ASP A 101 -4.46 18.71 34.89
N SER A 102 -5.15 19.55 35.64
CA SER A 102 -5.95 20.68 35.14
C SER A 102 -5.15 21.86 34.57
N SER A 103 -3.83 21.77 34.46
CA SER A 103 -2.92 22.91 34.19
C SER A 103 -2.09 22.84 32.89
N GLY A 104 -2.47 22.01 31.92
CA GLY A 104 -1.73 21.90 30.64
C GLY A 104 -2.42 22.62 29.48
N PRO A 105 -1.65 23.20 28.52
CA PRO A 105 -2.23 23.73 27.30
C PRO A 105 -2.84 22.59 26.49
N SER A 106 -4.16 22.67 26.24
CA SER A 106 -4.84 21.78 25.28
C SER A 106 -4.38 22.16 23.88
N THR A 107 -3.72 21.28 23.18
CA THR A 107 -3.47 21.45 21.74
C THR A 107 -4.80 21.25 21.01
N PRO A 108 -5.34 22.26 20.30
CA PRO A 108 -6.54 22.10 19.51
C PRO A 108 -6.16 21.35 18.22
N GLY A 109 -6.15 20.04 18.30
CA GLY A 109 -6.00 19.16 17.13
C GLY A 109 -7.13 18.13 17.12
N ILE A 110 -7.54 17.70 15.93
CA ILE A 110 -8.45 16.57 15.81
C ILE A 110 -7.68 15.34 16.29
N ASN A 111 -8.06 14.86 17.46
CA ASN A 111 -7.38 13.73 18.11
C ASN A 111 -7.83 12.41 17.43
N ARG A 112 -6.86 11.53 17.09
CA ARG A 112 -7.13 10.20 16.51
C ARG A 112 -8.12 9.39 17.36
N SER A 113 -7.99 9.41 18.68
CA SER A 113 -8.88 8.68 19.59
C SER A 113 -10.34 9.14 19.47
N ARG A 114 -10.59 10.44 19.25
CA ARG A 114 -11.93 10.97 19.01
C ARG A 114 -12.50 10.48 17.68
N LEU A 115 -11.68 10.38 16.62
CA LEU A 115 -12.12 9.85 15.32
C LEU A 115 -12.48 8.36 15.41
N VAL A 116 -11.66 7.57 16.11
CA VAL A 116 -11.91 6.14 16.36
C VAL A 116 -13.16 5.96 17.20
N ALA A 117 -13.33 6.76 18.28
CA ALA A 117 -14.52 6.73 19.11
C ALA A 117 -15.80 7.09 18.32
N ALA A 118 -15.73 8.07 17.40
CA ALA A 118 -16.84 8.42 16.53
C ALA A 118 -17.20 7.27 15.57
N ASN A 119 -16.18 6.61 14.98
CA ASN A 119 -16.40 5.43 14.14
C ASN A 119 -17.00 4.27 14.93
N LEU A 120 -16.53 4.01 16.15
CA LEU A 120 -17.12 2.98 17.02
C LEU A 120 -18.58 3.28 17.37
N ALA A 121 -18.90 4.54 17.69
CA ALA A 121 -20.28 4.97 17.93
C ALA A 121 -21.16 4.82 16.68
N ALA A 122 -20.64 5.19 15.51
CA ALA A 122 -21.30 4.97 14.22
C ALA A 122 -21.53 3.47 13.94
N SER A 123 -20.55 2.62 14.23
CA SER A 123 -20.70 1.18 14.07
C SER A 123 -21.83 0.61 14.92
N LYS A 124 -21.91 1.01 16.20
CA LYS A 124 -23.00 0.62 17.10
C LYS A 124 -24.36 1.11 16.58
N PHE A 125 -24.44 2.36 16.15
CA PHE A 125 -25.65 2.91 15.55
C PHE A 125 -26.11 2.07 14.35
N TYR A 126 -25.23 1.77 13.39
CA TYR A 126 -25.60 0.98 12.23
C TYR A 126 -26.02 -0.45 12.57
N GLN A 127 -25.38 -1.08 13.57
CA GLN A 127 -25.76 -2.41 14.05
C GLN A 127 -27.17 -2.39 14.68
N GLU A 128 -27.47 -1.39 15.50
CA GLU A 128 -28.81 -1.19 16.07
C GLU A 128 -29.85 -0.97 14.98
N GLU A 129 -29.55 -0.13 13.98
CA GLU A 129 -30.45 0.11 12.84
C GLU A 129 -30.75 -1.17 12.05
N LEU A 130 -29.79 -2.08 11.88
CA LEU A 130 -30.01 -3.36 11.20
C LEU A 130 -31.04 -4.23 11.94
N THR A 131 -31.18 -4.11 13.26
CA THR A 131 -32.13 -4.88 14.06
C THR A 131 -33.54 -4.33 14.06
N LYS A 132 -33.73 -3.04 13.69
CA LYS A 132 -35.03 -2.38 13.71
C LYS A 132 -35.98 -2.92 12.64
N PRO A 133 -37.28 -3.06 12.91
CA PRO A 133 -38.25 -3.45 11.89
C PRO A 133 -38.40 -2.34 10.82
N GLY A 134 -38.88 -2.73 9.65
CA GLY A 134 -39.15 -1.78 8.55
C GLY A 134 -37.97 -1.66 7.58
N PRO A 135 -37.40 -0.45 7.34
CA PRO A 135 -36.46 -0.19 6.22
C PRO A 135 -35.26 -1.10 6.19
N ALA A 136 -34.74 -1.54 7.34
CA ALA A 136 -33.61 -2.45 7.43
C ALA A 136 -33.90 -3.90 6.96
N GLN A 137 -35.19 -4.23 6.68
CA GLN A 137 -35.57 -5.57 6.21
C GLN A 137 -34.85 -5.97 4.94
N VAL A 138 -34.68 -5.03 3.98
CA VAL A 138 -33.95 -5.29 2.73
C VAL A 138 -32.51 -5.71 2.97
N GLY A 139 -31.86 -5.15 4.00
CA GLY A 139 -30.50 -5.52 4.40
C GLY A 139 -30.45 -6.93 5.01
N ARG A 140 -31.42 -7.26 5.88
CA ARG A 140 -31.53 -8.63 6.45
C ARG A 140 -31.85 -9.67 5.39
N ASP A 141 -32.73 -9.36 4.45
CA ASP A 141 -33.08 -10.26 3.35
C ASP A 141 -31.86 -10.51 2.45
N PHE A 142 -31.05 -9.48 2.21
CA PHE A 142 -29.79 -9.64 1.48
C PHE A 142 -28.82 -10.58 2.21
N LEU A 143 -28.63 -10.40 3.52
CA LEU A 143 -27.75 -11.26 4.32
C LEU A 143 -28.27 -12.71 4.35
N ASN A 144 -29.56 -12.90 4.63
CA ASN A 144 -30.19 -14.22 4.64
C ASN A 144 -30.11 -14.89 3.28
N GLY A 145 -30.35 -14.15 2.18
CA GLY A 145 -30.22 -14.64 0.82
C GLY A 145 -28.80 -15.07 0.46
N ARG A 146 -27.78 -14.63 1.22
CA ARG A 146 -26.40 -15.05 1.10
C ARG A 146 -25.95 -16.05 2.18
N GLY A 147 -26.90 -16.59 2.94
CA GLY A 147 -26.63 -17.59 3.99
C GLY A 147 -25.95 -17.01 5.24
N PHE A 148 -26.13 -15.71 5.50
CA PHE A 148 -25.66 -15.05 6.71
C PHE A 148 -26.85 -14.77 7.63
N ASP A 149 -26.91 -15.48 8.73
CA ASP A 149 -27.89 -15.28 9.78
C ASP A 149 -27.51 -14.09 10.70
N ARG A 150 -28.32 -13.84 11.71
CA ARG A 150 -28.06 -12.80 12.70
C ARG A 150 -26.73 -13.00 13.42
N SER A 151 -26.37 -14.24 13.76
CA SER A 151 -25.13 -14.52 14.47
C SER A 151 -23.90 -14.16 13.63
N ALA A 152 -23.98 -14.43 12.33
CA ALA A 152 -22.97 -14.00 11.38
C ALA A 152 -22.88 -12.46 11.26
N ALA A 153 -24.03 -11.77 11.18
CA ALA A 153 -24.05 -10.32 11.15
C ALA A 153 -23.46 -9.70 12.43
N ASP A 154 -23.79 -10.22 13.59
CA ASP A 154 -23.26 -9.78 14.89
C ASP A 154 -21.75 -10.03 15.00
N LEU A 155 -21.26 -11.20 14.55
CA LEU A 155 -19.83 -11.57 14.57
C LEU A 155 -18.95 -10.57 13.78
N PHE A 156 -19.42 -10.17 12.60
CA PHE A 156 -18.71 -9.24 11.72
C PHE A 156 -19.09 -7.77 11.94
N GLY A 157 -20.02 -7.51 12.86
CA GLY A 157 -20.50 -6.17 13.18
C GLY A 157 -21.26 -5.50 12.04
N VAL A 158 -21.93 -6.30 11.18
CA VAL A 158 -22.68 -5.77 10.03
C VAL A 158 -23.83 -4.89 10.51
N GLY A 159 -24.01 -3.74 9.85
CA GLY A 159 -25.04 -2.78 10.17
C GLY A 159 -25.83 -2.32 8.95
N TYR A 160 -26.78 -1.43 9.17
CA TYR A 160 -27.58 -0.80 8.13
C TYR A 160 -27.54 0.73 8.29
N ALA A 161 -27.20 1.41 7.22
CA ALA A 161 -27.33 2.87 7.13
C ALA A 161 -28.74 3.23 6.62
N PRO A 162 -29.55 3.95 7.41
CA PRO A 162 -30.88 4.40 7.01
C PRO A 162 -30.88 5.21 5.71
N ASP A 163 -32.03 5.31 5.05
CA ASP A 163 -32.20 6.11 3.83
C ASP A 163 -32.41 7.62 4.13
N GLU A 164 -32.27 8.01 5.37
CA GLU A 164 -32.34 9.40 5.81
C GLU A 164 -31.04 10.15 5.49
N TRP A 165 -31.16 11.48 5.34
CA TRP A 165 -30.03 12.31 4.95
C TRP A 165 -29.05 12.62 6.09
N ASP A 166 -29.51 12.58 7.34
CA ASP A 166 -28.79 13.08 8.51
C ASP A 166 -29.04 12.27 9.79
N ALA A 167 -29.45 10.99 9.67
CA ALA A 167 -29.75 10.14 10.81
C ALA A 167 -28.52 9.90 11.70
N LEU A 168 -27.40 9.48 11.08
CA LEU A 168 -26.14 9.29 11.80
C LEU A 168 -25.60 10.63 12.33
N TYR A 169 -25.64 11.68 11.53
CA TYR A 169 -25.17 13.01 11.91
C TYR A 169 -25.89 13.50 13.18
N LYS A 170 -27.22 13.42 13.25
CA LYS A 170 -28.00 13.80 14.43
C LYS A 170 -27.68 12.93 15.65
N HIS A 171 -27.51 11.62 15.42
CA HIS A 171 -27.17 10.70 16.50
C HIS A 171 -25.81 11.05 17.12
N LEU A 172 -24.77 11.22 16.30
CA LEU A 172 -23.42 11.46 16.78
C LEU A 172 -23.22 12.86 17.36
N THR A 173 -23.86 13.89 16.79
CA THR A 173 -23.85 15.23 17.38
C THR A 173 -24.56 15.24 18.72
N GLY A 174 -25.65 14.45 18.89
CA GLY A 174 -26.31 14.22 20.18
C GLY A 174 -25.39 13.56 21.23
N LEU A 175 -24.37 12.78 20.79
CA LEU A 175 -23.33 12.22 21.67
C LEU A 175 -22.17 13.18 21.92
N GLY A 176 -22.20 14.41 21.39
CA GLY A 176 -21.17 15.43 21.60
C GLY A 176 -19.97 15.35 20.66
N TYR A 177 -20.10 14.71 19.48
CA TYR A 177 -19.12 14.82 18.42
C TYR A 177 -19.35 16.07 17.58
N THR A 178 -18.26 16.77 17.23
CA THR A 178 -18.32 17.96 16.39
C THR A 178 -18.40 17.62 14.90
N GLU A 179 -18.98 18.51 14.10
CA GLU A 179 -19.05 18.38 12.64
C GLU A 179 -17.69 18.16 12.01
N THR A 180 -16.67 18.87 12.50
CA THR A 180 -15.29 18.74 12.04
C THR A 180 -14.73 17.34 12.31
N GLU A 181 -14.96 16.77 13.49
CA GLU A 181 -14.57 15.39 13.81
C GLU A 181 -15.27 14.38 12.89
N LEU A 182 -16.58 14.52 12.72
CA LEU A 182 -17.39 13.61 11.90
C LEU A 182 -17.01 13.67 10.41
N ASN A 183 -16.76 14.88 9.89
CA ASN A 183 -16.33 15.07 8.51
C ASN A 183 -14.90 14.51 8.30
N THR A 184 -14.00 14.77 9.24
CA THR A 184 -12.62 14.23 9.21
C THR A 184 -12.60 12.71 9.33
N ALA A 185 -13.50 12.10 10.11
CA ALA A 185 -13.67 10.65 10.19
C ALA A 185 -14.31 10.05 8.90
N GLY A 186 -14.81 10.89 7.99
CA GLY A 186 -15.46 10.46 6.75
C GLY A 186 -16.85 9.85 6.97
N LEU A 187 -17.53 10.19 8.08
CA LEU A 187 -18.89 9.74 8.43
C LEU A 187 -19.96 10.61 7.79
N ILE A 188 -19.68 11.88 7.65
CA ILE A 188 -20.54 12.86 7.00
C ILE A 188 -19.79 13.56 5.87
N LYS A 189 -20.49 14.30 5.05
CA LYS A 189 -19.94 15.18 4.01
C LYS A 189 -20.78 16.45 3.90
N GLU A 190 -20.16 17.52 3.44
CA GLU A 190 -20.87 18.75 3.13
C GLU A 190 -21.76 18.53 1.89
N GLY A 191 -23.03 18.87 2.04
CA GLY A 191 -24.00 18.84 0.95
C GLY A 191 -23.96 20.13 0.12
N SER A 192 -24.57 20.12 -1.05
CA SER A 192 -24.60 21.25 -1.99
C SER A 192 -25.25 22.54 -1.45
N ARG A 193 -25.93 22.48 -0.32
CA ARG A 193 -26.60 23.62 0.35
C ARG A 193 -25.86 24.08 1.61
N GLY A 194 -24.61 23.62 1.84
CA GLY A 194 -23.83 23.95 3.03
C GLY A 194 -24.27 23.23 4.31
N ASN A 195 -25.20 22.28 4.24
CA ASN A 195 -25.59 21.41 5.34
C ASN A 195 -24.77 20.11 5.31
N TYR A 196 -24.57 19.49 6.47
CA TYR A 196 -23.93 18.17 6.54
C TYR A 196 -24.96 17.06 6.29
N ILE A 197 -24.53 16.04 5.56
CA ILE A 197 -25.32 14.86 5.25
C ILE A 197 -24.50 13.59 5.52
N ASP A 198 -25.19 12.51 5.83
CA ASP A 198 -24.59 11.20 6.04
C ASP A 198 -23.90 10.71 4.76
N ARG A 199 -22.70 10.18 4.92
CA ARG A 199 -21.95 9.62 3.79
C ARG A 199 -22.59 8.36 3.24
N PHE A 200 -23.08 7.49 4.11
CA PHE A 200 -23.70 6.23 3.77
C PHE A 200 -25.20 6.30 4.02
N ARG A 201 -26.00 5.91 3.04
CA ARG A 201 -27.45 5.91 3.11
C ARG A 201 -28.01 4.74 2.33
N ASN A 202 -29.04 4.09 2.87
CA ASN A 202 -29.67 2.90 2.29
C ASN A 202 -28.66 1.82 1.86
N ARG A 203 -27.73 1.50 2.76
CA ARG A 203 -26.64 0.56 2.49
C ARG A 203 -26.45 -0.41 3.64
N LEU A 204 -26.04 -1.64 3.33
CA LEU A 204 -25.41 -2.50 4.31
C LEU A 204 -24.00 -1.99 4.60
N ILE A 205 -23.61 -2.05 5.87
CA ILE A 205 -22.38 -1.47 6.39
C ILE A 205 -21.52 -2.58 7.03
N TRP A 206 -20.26 -2.64 6.66
CA TRP A 206 -19.22 -3.45 7.31
C TRP A 206 -18.23 -2.52 7.99
N PRO A 207 -18.03 -2.61 9.32
CA PRO A 207 -16.99 -1.86 9.98
C PRO A 207 -15.64 -2.41 9.55
N VAL A 208 -14.78 -1.52 9.07
CA VAL A 208 -13.38 -1.84 8.75
C VAL A 208 -12.55 -1.51 9.97
N LYS A 209 -11.84 -2.53 10.47
CA LYS A 209 -10.99 -2.41 11.65
C LYS A 209 -9.52 -2.45 11.25
N ASP A 210 -8.71 -1.70 11.99
CA ASP A 210 -7.26 -1.83 11.89
C ASP A 210 -6.78 -3.15 12.55
N ILE A 211 -5.49 -3.41 12.47
CA ILE A 211 -4.90 -4.65 13.02
C ILE A 211 -5.09 -4.76 14.55
N SER A 212 -5.30 -3.67 15.25
CA SER A 212 -5.56 -3.66 16.70
C SER A 212 -7.02 -3.95 17.05
N GLY A 213 -7.92 -3.82 16.09
CA GLY A 213 -9.36 -4.02 16.24
C GLY A 213 -10.17 -2.72 16.37
N ASP A 214 -9.53 -1.56 16.25
CA ASP A 214 -10.21 -0.27 16.25
C ASP A 214 -11.02 -0.08 14.95
N VAL A 215 -12.25 0.39 15.06
CA VAL A 215 -13.07 0.75 13.89
C VAL A 215 -12.53 2.04 13.29
N VAL A 216 -11.91 1.94 12.12
CA VAL A 216 -11.27 3.08 11.44
C VAL A 216 -12.08 3.61 10.26
N GLY A 217 -13.06 2.86 9.80
CA GLY A 217 -13.96 3.27 8.71
C GLY A 217 -14.96 2.17 8.35
N PHE A 218 -15.54 2.26 7.17
CA PHE A 218 -16.62 1.40 6.75
C PHE A 218 -16.54 1.05 5.26
N GLY A 219 -16.95 -0.18 4.95
CA GLY A 219 -17.38 -0.58 3.62
C GLY A 219 -18.89 -0.61 3.57
N ALA A 220 -19.47 -0.17 2.47
CA ALA A 220 -20.92 -0.05 2.32
C ALA A 220 -21.39 -0.61 0.98
N ARG A 221 -22.38 -1.51 0.99
CA ARG A 221 -23.00 -2.07 -0.21
C ARG A 221 -24.37 -1.47 -0.44
N LYS A 222 -24.61 -1.01 -1.66
CA LYS A 222 -25.90 -0.48 -2.11
C LYS A 222 -26.99 -1.55 -2.05
N LEU A 223 -28.13 -1.20 -1.49
CA LEU A 223 -29.34 -2.04 -1.45
C LEU A 223 -30.41 -1.57 -2.43
N ALA A 224 -30.40 -0.29 -2.78
CA ALA A 224 -31.30 0.26 -3.78
C ALA A 224 -30.96 -0.24 -5.17
N SER A 225 -31.96 -0.31 -6.07
CA SER A 225 -31.79 -0.54 -7.49
C SER A 225 -31.11 0.67 -8.17
N ASP A 226 -30.52 0.45 -9.35
CA ASP A 226 -29.72 1.47 -10.04
C ASP A 226 -30.53 2.68 -10.51
N ASP A 227 -31.83 2.53 -10.70
CA ASP A 227 -32.79 3.61 -10.98
C ASP A 227 -32.99 4.57 -9.81
N LYS A 228 -32.84 4.09 -8.57
CA LYS A 228 -33.02 4.87 -7.33
C LYS A 228 -31.71 5.42 -6.75
N ASP A 229 -30.60 4.72 -6.95
CA ASP A 229 -29.28 5.16 -6.51
C ASP A 229 -28.25 4.85 -7.63
N GLN A 230 -27.79 5.90 -8.33
CA GLN A 230 -26.76 5.81 -9.35
C GLN A 230 -25.34 5.70 -8.78
N GLY A 231 -25.18 5.68 -7.46
CA GLY A 231 -23.90 5.50 -6.79
C GLY A 231 -23.28 4.10 -7.00
N PRO A 232 -22.02 3.92 -6.67
CA PRO A 232 -21.32 2.66 -6.86
C PRO A 232 -21.95 1.53 -6.03
N LYS A 233 -21.87 0.29 -6.53
CA LYS A 233 -22.33 -0.93 -5.84
C LYS A 233 -21.68 -1.05 -4.45
N TYR A 234 -20.38 -0.80 -4.36
CA TYR A 234 -19.64 -0.69 -3.10
C TYR A 234 -19.06 0.71 -2.93
N LEU A 235 -19.22 1.27 -1.74
CA LEU A 235 -18.69 2.57 -1.34
C LEU A 235 -17.91 2.40 -0.05
N ASN A 236 -16.64 2.76 -0.03
CA ASN A 236 -15.81 2.70 1.17
C ASN A 236 -15.60 4.12 1.75
N THR A 237 -15.19 4.18 3.01
CA THR A 237 -14.70 5.42 3.62
C THR A 237 -13.60 6.01 2.72
N SER A 238 -13.58 7.32 2.58
CA SER A 238 -12.49 8.05 1.90
C SER A 238 -11.20 7.96 2.72
N GLU A 239 -10.06 8.35 2.14
CA GLU A 239 -8.84 8.54 2.92
C GLU A 239 -9.09 9.52 4.08
N THR A 240 -8.73 9.09 5.29
CA THR A 240 -8.81 9.89 6.51
C THR A 240 -7.52 9.74 7.32
N PRO A 241 -7.29 10.52 8.37
CA PRO A 241 -6.13 10.31 9.25
C PRO A 241 -6.06 8.91 9.86
N VAL A 242 -7.21 8.21 10.01
CA VAL A 242 -7.30 6.87 10.60
C VAL A 242 -7.59 5.76 9.57
N TYR A 243 -7.98 6.09 8.35
CA TYR A 243 -8.35 5.14 7.30
C TYR A 243 -7.48 5.31 6.06
N LYS A 244 -6.51 4.42 5.88
CA LYS A 244 -5.64 4.39 4.70
C LYS A 244 -5.82 3.07 3.97
N LYS A 245 -6.45 3.10 2.80
CA LYS A 245 -6.82 1.89 2.03
C LYS A 245 -5.64 0.98 1.73
N SER A 246 -4.47 1.56 1.45
CA SER A 246 -3.26 0.78 1.14
C SER A 246 -2.71 0.00 2.34
N GLN A 247 -3.16 0.32 3.56
CA GLN A 247 -2.66 -0.28 4.80
C GLN A 247 -3.71 -1.12 5.54
N LEU A 248 -4.92 -1.22 4.98
CA LEU A 248 -6.03 -1.90 5.62
C LEU A 248 -6.43 -3.17 4.86
N LEU A 249 -6.55 -4.26 5.59
CA LEU A 249 -7.13 -5.52 5.13
C LEU A 249 -8.33 -5.86 6.02
N TYR A 250 -9.52 -5.95 5.40
CA TYR A 250 -10.73 -6.34 6.10
C TYR A 250 -10.61 -7.77 6.65
N GLY A 251 -10.99 -7.96 7.89
CA GLY A 251 -10.92 -9.24 8.60
C GLY A 251 -9.54 -9.53 9.22
N LEU A 252 -8.55 -8.65 9.05
CA LEU A 252 -7.19 -8.88 9.57
C LEU A 252 -7.15 -8.90 11.11
N ASP A 253 -7.96 -8.07 11.76
CA ASP A 253 -8.13 -8.06 13.22
C ASP A 253 -8.51 -9.44 13.77
N MET A 254 -9.38 -10.16 13.05
CA MET A 254 -9.82 -11.52 13.38
C MET A 254 -8.80 -12.59 12.96
N ALA A 255 -8.18 -12.39 11.79
CA ALA A 255 -7.34 -13.40 11.14
C ALA A 255 -5.89 -13.44 11.66
N LYS A 256 -5.34 -12.32 12.17
CA LYS A 256 -3.91 -12.16 12.45
C LYS A 256 -3.28 -13.30 13.29
N LYS A 257 -3.97 -13.77 14.35
CA LYS A 257 -3.48 -14.85 15.21
C LYS A 257 -3.42 -16.21 14.48
N GLU A 258 -4.45 -16.49 13.68
CA GLU A 258 -4.50 -17.72 12.91
C GLU A 258 -3.53 -17.69 11.72
N ILE A 259 -3.33 -16.52 11.07
CA ILE A 259 -2.30 -16.32 10.05
C ILE A 259 -0.91 -16.61 10.63
N ALA A 260 -0.58 -16.02 11.78
CA ALA A 260 0.69 -16.26 12.46
C ALA A 260 0.89 -17.74 12.86
N LYS A 261 -0.17 -18.40 13.35
CA LYS A 261 -0.14 -19.80 13.79
C LYS A 261 -0.03 -20.78 12.63
N LYS A 262 -0.88 -20.61 11.61
CA LYS A 262 -0.94 -21.50 10.44
C LYS A 262 0.09 -21.16 9.38
N ARG A 263 0.69 -19.95 9.47
CA ARG A 263 1.57 -19.37 8.45
C ARG A 263 0.94 -19.39 7.07
N GLN A 264 -0.33 -19.12 7.01
CA GLN A 264 -1.12 -19.09 5.81
C GLN A 264 -2.05 -17.90 5.84
N VAL A 265 -2.15 -17.18 4.73
CA VAL A 265 -3.16 -16.14 4.52
C VAL A 265 -3.92 -16.44 3.24
N VAL A 266 -5.23 -16.21 3.27
CA VAL A 266 -6.11 -16.33 2.10
C VAL A 266 -6.62 -14.95 1.75
N ILE A 267 -6.30 -14.46 0.56
CA ILE A 267 -6.73 -13.16 0.05
C ILE A 267 -7.97 -13.38 -0.80
N VAL A 268 -9.10 -12.82 -0.38
CA VAL A 268 -10.38 -12.88 -1.08
C VAL A 268 -10.76 -11.48 -1.60
N GLU A 269 -11.79 -11.37 -2.45
CA GLU A 269 -12.09 -10.10 -3.13
C GLU A 269 -12.91 -9.12 -2.28
N GLY A 270 -13.85 -9.61 -1.46
CA GLY A 270 -14.81 -8.74 -0.79
C GLY A 270 -15.20 -9.11 0.64
N TYR A 271 -16.04 -8.27 1.24
CA TYR A 271 -16.52 -8.41 2.63
C TYR A 271 -17.29 -9.72 2.84
N THR A 272 -18.18 -10.05 1.92
CA THR A 272 -19.00 -11.28 1.96
C THR A 272 -18.16 -12.53 1.84
N ASP A 273 -17.06 -12.46 1.10
CA ASP A 273 -16.17 -13.60 0.89
C ASP A 273 -15.34 -13.88 2.15
N VAL A 274 -14.88 -12.81 2.84
CA VAL A 274 -14.26 -12.95 4.16
C VAL A 274 -15.24 -13.57 5.14
N MET A 275 -16.50 -13.09 5.18
CA MET A 275 -17.53 -13.68 6.05
C MET A 275 -17.73 -15.17 5.75
N ALA A 276 -17.92 -15.53 4.48
CA ALA A 276 -18.12 -16.90 4.04
C ALA A 276 -16.93 -17.80 4.39
N ALA A 277 -15.70 -17.31 4.14
CA ALA A 277 -14.48 -18.05 4.44
C ALA A 277 -14.31 -18.30 5.94
N HIS A 278 -14.49 -17.29 6.77
CA HIS A 278 -14.38 -17.43 8.23
C HIS A 278 -15.43 -18.38 8.80
N LEU A 279 -16.70 -18.27 8.37
CA LEU A 279 -17.77 -19.17 8.78
C LEU A 279 -17.52 -20.61 8.34
N ALA A 280 -16.89 -20.79 7.18
CA ALA A 280 -16.47 -22.10 6.69
C ALA A 280 -15.23 -22.67 7.41
N GLY A 281 -14.61 -21.94 8.35
CA GLY A 281 -13.42 -22.35 9.09
C GLY A 281 -12.08 -21.94 8.44
N VAL A 282 -12.10 -21.19 7.33
CA VAL A 282 -10.92 -20.57 6.72
C VAL A 282 -10.67 -19.22 7.40
N THR A 283 -10.24 -19.29 8.67
CA THR A 283 -10.10 -18.13 9.58
C THR A 283 -8.88 -17.25 9.29
N THR A 284 -8.14 -17.53 8.22
CA THR A 284 -7.01 -16.74 7.74
C THR A 284 -7.36 -15.86 6.55
N ALA A 285 -8.65 -15.77 6.18
CA ALA A 285 -9.13 -15.01 5.05
C ALA A 285 -9.19 -13.50 5.37
N VAL A 286 -8.71 -12.68 4.41
CA VAL A 286 -8.72 -11.22 4.46
C VAL A 286 -9.02 -10.65 3.07
N ALA A 287 -9.52 -9.41 3.00
CA ALA A 287 -9.78 -8.73 1.73
C ALA A 287 -9.25 -7.29 1.74
N THR A 288 -8.96 -6.74 0.57
CA THR A 288 -8.64 -5.32 0.42
C THR A 288 -9.90 -4.45 0.53
N CYS A 289 -9.73 -3.19 0.92
CA CYS A 289 -10.84 -2.26 1.12
C CYS A 289 -11.11 -1.37 -0.12
N GLY A 290 -11.35 -2.00 -1.29
CA GLY A 290 -11.65 -1.29 -2.53
C GLY A 290 -10.42 -0.66 -3.20
N THR A 291 -9.27 -1.29 -3.05
CA THR A 291 -8.03 -0.99 -3.75
C THR A 291 -7.37 -2.28 -4.20
N ALA A 292 -6.45 -2.21 -5.15
CA ALA A 292 -5.63 -3.38 -5.51
C ALA A 292 -4.76 -3.80 -4.32
N PHE A 293 -4.48 -5.10 -4.23
CA PHE A 293 -3.50 -5.62 -3.28
C PHE A 293 -2.11 -5.12 -3.68
N GLY A 294 -1.41 -4.43 -2.78
CA GLY A 294 -0.17 -3.71 -3.09
C GLY A 294 0.89 -3.81 -1.99
N ASP A 295 1.98 -3.06 -2.14
CA ASP A 295 3.22 -3.16 -1.33
C ASP A 295 3.00 -3.04 0.18
N ASP A 296 2.13 -2.14 0.62
CA ASP A 296 1.84 -1.98 2.05
C ASP A 296 1.14 -3.22 2.62
N HIS A 297 0.19 -3.81 1.86
CA HIS A 297 -0.48 -5.05 2.23
C HIS A 297 0.53 -6.21 2.31
N ILE A 298 1.43 -6.31 1.32
CA ILE A 298 2.50 -7.31 1.29
C ILE A 298 3.38 -7.19 2.54
N ARG A 299 3.80 -5.98 2.92
CA ARG A 299 4.61 -5.75 4.12
C ARG A 299 3.90 -6.20 5.40
N ILE A 300 2.59 -5.92 5.53
CA ILE A 300 1.80 -6.36 6.69
C ILE A 300 1.76 -7.89 6.75
N ILE A 301 1.41 -8.54 5.65
CA ILE A 301 1.30 -10.01 5.58
C ILE A 301 2.64 -10.69 5.85
N ARG A 302 3.74 -10.20 5.26
CA ARG A 302 5.09 -10.74 5.48
C ARG A 302 5.49 -10.76 6.96
N ARG A 303 5.16 -9.69 7.72
CA ARG A 303 5.43 -9.61 9.16
C ARG A 303 4.64 -10.65 9.96
N LEU A 304 3.38 -10.86 9.61
CA LEU A 304 2.51 -11.84 10.27
C LEU A 304 2.87 -13.28 9.92
N LEU A 305 3.26 -13.55 8.68
CA LEU A 305 3.74 -14.88 8.26
C LEU A 305 5.13 -15.19 8.78
N MET A 306 5.87 -14.17 9.25
CA MET A 306 7.31 -14.24 9.48
C MET A 306 8.01 -14.79 8.23
N ASP A 307 7.79 -14.10 7.12
CA ASP A 307 8.24 -14.47 5.79
C ASP A 307 9.76 -14.26 5.67
N ASP A 308 10.49 -15.23 6.22
CA ASP A 308 11.96 -15.28 6.24
C ASP A 308 12.49 -16.29 5.20
N ASP A 309 13.81 -16.29 4.98
CA ASP A 309 14.50 -17.17 4.01
C ASP A 309 14.28 -18.68 4.25
N ALA A 310 13.56 -19.08 5.30
CA ALA A 310 13.27 -20.47 5.61
C ALA A 310 12.01 -21.03 4.90
N PHE A 311 11.39 -20.28 4.03
CA PHE A 311 10.26 -20.68 3.16
C PHE A 311 9.16 -21.50 3.87
N ARG A 312 8.41 -20.89 4.76
CA ARG A 312 7.40 -21.65 5.52
C ARG A 312 6.00 -21.04 5.53
N GLY A 313 5.79 -19.90 4.87
CA GLY A 313 4.48 -19.24 4.76
C GLY A 313 3.80 -19.51 3.43
N GLU A 314 2.47 -19.42 3.40
CA GLU A 314 1.65 -19.54 2.21
C GLU A 314 0.78 -18.29 2.05
N VAL A 315 0.77 -17.72 0.86
CA VAL A 315 -0.16 -16.68 0.43
C VAL A 315 -1.04 -17.25 -0.65
N ILE A 316 -2.34 -17.34 -0.40
CA ILE A 316 -3.31 -17.95 -1.30
C ILE A 316 -4.26 -16.87 -1.79
N PHE A 317 -4.22 -16.57 -3.08
CA PHE A 317 -5.20 -15.70 -3.70
C PHE A 317 -6.39 -16.49 -4.18
N THR A 318 -7.59 -16.04 -3.85
CA THR A 318 -8.80 -16.54 -4.48
C THR A 318 -9.27 -15.53 -5.52
N PHE A 319 -9.54 -16.00 -6.71
CA PHE A 319 -10.06 -15.18 -7.80
C PHE A 319 -11.36 -15.77 -8.30
N ASP A 320 -12.27 -14.90 -8.73
CA ASP A 320 -13.39 -15.32 -9.54
C ASP A 320 -12.85 -15.99 -10.81
N GLY A 321 -13.42 -17.12 -11.21
CA GLY A 321 -12.93 -17.91 -12.34
C GLY A 321 -13.16 -17.27 -13.71
N ASP A 322 -13.34 -15.97 -13.75
CA ASP A 322 -13.57 -15.16 -14.96
C ASP A 322 -12.28 -14.57 -15.56
N ALA A 323 -12.39 -13.90 -16.68
CA ALA A 323 -11.26 -13.26 -17.36
C ALA A 323 -10.64 -12.11 -16.53
N ALA A 324 -11.38 -11.49 -15.61
CA ALA A 324 -10.88 -10.45 -14.73
C ALA A 324 -10.00 -11.06 -13.62
N GLY A 325 -10.45 -12.19 -13.03
CA GLY A 325 -9.68 -12.97 -12.07
C GLY A 325 -8.37 -13.51 -12.65
N GLN A 326 -8.37 -13.99 -13.91
CA GLN A 326 -7.15 -14.40 -14.62
C GLN A 326 -6.15 -13.23 -14.76
N LYS A 327 -6.63 -12.04 -15.13
CA LYS A 327 -5.78 -10.83 -15.19
C LYS A 327 -5.28 -10.41 -13.80
N ALA A 328 -6.08 -10.58 -12.75
CA ALA A 328 -5.68 -10.30 -11.38
C ALA A 328 -4.58 -11.27 -10.93
N ALA A 329 -4.69 -12.56 -11.27
CA ALA A 329 -3.66 -13.57 -11.02
C ALA A 329 -2.33 -13.25 -11.72
N LEU A 330 -2.38 -12.78 -12.99
CA LEU A 330 -1.17 -12.36 -13.71
C LEU A 330 -0.51 -11.11 -13.10
N ARG A 331 -1.31 -10.18 -12.54
CA ARG A 331 -0.75 -9.05 -11.77
C ARG A 331 -0.14 -9.51 -10.46
N ALA A 332 -0.80 -10.44 -9.75
CA ALA A 332 -0.25 -11.04 -8.54
C ALA A 332 1.09 -11.75 -8.80
N PHE A 333 1.32 -12.25 -10.03
CA PHE A 333 2.61 -12.82 -10.45
C PHE A 333 3.77 -11.80 -10.37
N ASP A 334 3.55 -10.54 -10.76
CA ASP A 334 4.59 -9.51 -10.64
C ASP A 334 4.82 -9.13 -9.17
N ASP A 335 3.80 -9.21 -8.32
CA ASP A 335 3.88 -8.96 -6.87
C ASP A 335 4.44 -10.16 -6.09
N ASP A 336 4.29 -11.40 -6.59
CA ASP A 336 4.86 -12.62 -6.00
C ASP A 336 6.36 -12.48 -5.74
N GLN A 337 7.05 -11.77 -6.62
CA GLN A 337 8.48 -11.48 -6.49
C GLN A 337 8.85 -10.72 -5.19
N LYS A 338 7.88 -10.17 -4.46
CA LYS A 338 8.07 -9.43 -3.20
C LYS A 338 7.90 -10.33 -1.97
N PHE A 339 7.23 -11.46 -2.12
CA PHE A 339 7.13 -12.49 -1.07
C PHE A 339 8.36 -13.41 -1.10
N VAL A 340 8.72 -13.93 0.06
CA VAL A 340 9.60 -15.11 0.23
C VAL A 340 8.73 -16.35 0.40
N ALA A 341 7.53 -16.19 0.97
CA ALA A 341 6.50 -17.22 1.11
C ALA A 341 6.05 -17.78 -0.24
N GLN A 342 5.57 -19.01 -0.23
CA GLN A 342 5.01 -19.64 -1.43
C GLN A 342 3.64 -19.03 -1.76
N THR A 343 3.44 -18.66 -3.01
CA THR A 343 2.21 -18.05 -3.50
C THR A 343 1.39 -19.03 -4.31
N PHE A 344 0.11 -19.12 -3.98
CA PHE A 344 -0.85 -20.04 -4.58
C PHE A 344 -2.07 -19.28 -5.10
N VAL A 345 -2.81 -19.92 -5.98
CA VAL A 345 -4.12 -19.50 -6.46
C VAL A 345 -5.13 -20.59 -6.20
N ALA A 346 -6.29 -20.19 -5.72
CA ALA A 346 -7.46 -21.05 -5.56
C ALA A 346 -8.60 -20.46 -6.39
N VAL A 347 -9.02 -21.18 -7.44
CA VAL A 347 -10.11 -20.77 -8.33
C VAL A 347 -11.26 -21.75 -8.20
N ALA A 348 -12.45 -21.24 -7.89
CA ALA A 348 -13.65 -22.04 -7.84
C ALA A 348 -14.10 -22.46 -9.24
N ALA A 349 -14.65 -23.65 -9.35
CA ALA A 349 -15.31 -24.09 -10.59
C ALA A 349 -16.49 -23.15 -10.91
N ASN A 350 -16.69 -22.87 -12.20
CA ASN A 350 -17.79 -22.03 -12.72
C ASN A 350 -17.74 -20.55 -12.32
N GLY A 351 -16.59 -20.02 -11.88
CA GLY A 351 -16.43 -18.60 -11.58
C GLY A 351 -17.19 -18.11 -10.33
N MET A 352 -17.52 -19.00 -9.43
CA MET A 352 -18.20 -18.65 -8.17
C MET A 352 -17.24 -17.97 -7.20
N ASP A 353 -17.71 -16.92 -6.52
CA ASP A 353 -17.01 -16.38 -5.36
C ASP A 353 -17.12 -17.31 -4.13
N PRO A 354 -16.28 -17.15 -3.08
CA PRO A 354 -16.36 -17.98 -1.87
C PRO A 354 -17.73 -17.96 -1.18
N CYS A 355 -18.48 -16.87 -1.28
CA CYS A 355 -19.82 -16.76 -0.72
C CYS A 355 -20.82 -17.60 -1.51
N GLU A 356 -20.81 -17.53 -2.85
CA GLU A 356 -21.65 -18.36 -3.73
C GLU A 356 -21.30 -19.84 -3.60
N LEU A 357 -20.01 -20.14 -3.50
CA LEU A 357 -19.53 -21.52 -3.30
C LEU A 357 -20.05 -22.09 -1.98
N ARG A 358 -20.03 -21.30 -0.89
CA ARG A 358 -20.58 -21.71 0.40
C ARG A 358 -22.08 -21.98 0.32
N GLN A 359 -22.83 -21.14 -0.40
CA GLN A 359 -24.28 -21.33 -0.59
C GLN A 359 -24.62 -22.61 -1.36
N SER A 360 -23.86 -22.93 -2.39
CA SER A 360 -24.13 -24.06 -3.26
C SER A 360 -23.58 -25.40 -2.73
N GLY A 361 -22.41 -25.37 -2.08
CA GLY A 361 -21.67 -26.58 -1.66
C GLY A 361 -21.37 -26.65 -0.16
N GLY A 362 -21.84 -25.68 0.63
CA GLY A 362 -21.61 -25.62 2.08
C GLY A 362 -20.18 -25.23 2.48
N ASP A 363 -19.92 -25.27 3.77
CA ASP A 363 -18.63 -24.89 4.36
C ASP A 363 -17.46 -25.77 3.87
N GLU A 364 -17.74 -27.02 3.55
CA GLU A 364 -16.75 -27.97 3.03
C GLU A 364 -16.21 -27.53 1.67
N ALA A 365 -17.08 -27.07 0.78
CA ALA A 365 -16.66 -26.61 -0.55
C ALA A 365 -15.67 -25.43 -0.48
N VAL A 366 -15.84 -24.51 0.47
CA VAL A 366 -14.89 -23.39 0.68
C VAL A 366 -13.55 -23.88 1.21
N ARG A 367 -13.55 -24.83 2.15
CA ARG A 367 -12.31 -25.46 2.64
C ARG A 367 -11.59 -26.21 1.54
N ASP A 368 -12.32 -26.96 0.72
CA ASP A 368 -11.80 -27.70 -0.43
C ASP A 368 -11.20 -26.77 -1.48
N LEU A 369 -11.81 -25.61 -1.74
CA LEU A 369 -11.25 -24.59 -2.63
C LEU A 369 -9.83 -24.21 -2.21
N VAL A 370 -9.64 -23.88 -0.93
CA VAL A 370 -8.33 -23.51 -0.39
C VAL A 370 -7.37 -24.71 -0.36
N ALA A 371 -7.87 -25.91 -0.09
CA ALA A 371 -7.06 -27.12 -0.08
C ALA A 371 -6.52 -27.49 -1.48
N ARG A 372 -7.31 -27.26 -2.54
CA ARG A 372 -6.95 -27.54 -3.95
C ARG A 372 -6.17 -26.42 -4.63
N ARG A 373 -5.66 -25.45 -3.86
CA ARG A 373 -4.83 -24.37 -4.39
C ARG A 373 -3.69 -24.89 -5.25
N VAL A 374 -3.37 -24.16 -6.30
CA VAL A 374 -2.26 -24.48 -7.22
C VAL A 374 -1.19 -23.39 -7.12
N PRO A 375 0.11 -23.69 -7.36
CA PRO A 375 1.15 -22.68 -7.40
C PRO A 375 0.81 -21.56 -8.41
N LEU A 376 1.03 -20.30 -8.02
CA LEU A 376 0.71 -19.13 -8.85
C LEU A 376 1.41 -19.20 -10.22
N PHE A 377 2.68 -19.64 -10.25
CA PHE A 377 3.43 -19.81 -11.49
C PHE A 377 2.78 -20.84 -12.42
N GLU A 378 2.36 -21.97 -11.87
CA GLU A 378 1.66 -23.00 -12.64
C GLU A 378 0.35 -22.47 -13.22
N PHE A 379 -0.46 -21.80 -12.40
CA PHE A 379 -1.71 -21.19 -12.83
C PHE A 379 -1.50 -20.16 -13.94
N ALA A 380 -0.57 -19.21 -13.75
CA ALA A 380 -0.27 -18.18 -14.72
C ALA A 380 0.18 -18.76 -16.07
N MET A 381 1.06 -19.75 -16.05
CA MET A 381 1.54 -20.41 -17.28
C MET A 381 0.43 -21.17 -17.99
N LYS A 382 -0.39 -21.93 -17.25
CA LYS A 382 -1.53 -22.66 -17.83
C LYS A 382 -2.57 -21.72 -18.40
N SER A 383 -2.85 -20.59 -17.74
CA SER A 383 -3.78 -19.58 -18.25
C SER A 383 -3.29 -19.00 -19.59
N VAL A 384 -2.01 -18.68 -19.70
CA VAL A 384 -1.42 -18.19 -20.97
C VAL A 384 -1.48 -19.28 -22.04
N ILE A 385 -1.18 -20.53 -21.71
CA ILE A 385 -1.24 -21.64 -22.67
C ILE A 385 -2.67 -21.85 -23.18
N ALA A 386 -3.68 -21.68 -22.34
CA ALA A 386 -5.09 -21.90 -22.70
C ALA A 386 -5.61 -20.95 -23.79
N ASP A 387 -4.97 -19.80 -24.00
CA ASP A 387 -5.31 -18.85 -25.05
C ASP A 387 -4.89 -19.33 -26.46
N TYR A 388 -4.15 -20.43 -26.56
CA TYR A 388 -3.59 -20.95 -27.81
C TYR A 388 -4.13 -22.37 -28.14
N ASP A 389 -4.32 -22.65 -29.42
CA ASP A 389 -4.67 -24.00 -29.88
C ASP A 389 -3.45 -24.93 -29.85
N THR A 390 -3.23 -25.58 -28.71
CA THR A 390 -2.09 -26.50 -28.50
C THR A 390 -2.18 -27.81 -29.30
N LYS A 391 -3.29 -28.05 -30.02
CA LYS A 391 -3.41 -29.18 -30.95
C LYS A 391 -2.57 -28.96 -32.21
N THR A 392 -2.34 -27.69 -32.59
CA THR A 392 -1.54 -27.35 -33.77
C THR A 392 -0.07 -27.09 -33.39
N PRO A 393 0.91 -27.44 -34.24
CA PRO A 393 2.30 -27.11 -34.03
C PRO A 393 2.55 -25.61 -33.85
N GLU A 394 1.88 -24.78 -34.66
CA GLU A 394 1.95 -23.31 -34.65
C GLU A 394 1.45 -22.73 -33.33
N GLY A 395 0.32 -23.27 -32.84
CA GLY A 395 -0.27 -22.87 -31.57
C GLY A 395 0.64 -23.22 -30.38
N ARG A 396 1.27 -24.42 -30.39
CA ARG A 396 2.26 -24.79 -29.37
C ARG A 396 3.48 -23.89 -29.35
N VAL A 397 4.03 -23.54 -30.51
CA VAL A 397 5.16 -22.62 -30.63
C VAL A 397 4.78 -21.21 -30.15
N SER A 398 3.59 -20.73 -30.51
CA SER A 398 3.08 -19.43 -30.06
C SER A 398 2.89 -19.39 -28.55
N ALA A 399 2.28 -20.42 -27.95
CA ALA A 399 2.16 -20.58 -26.51
C ALA A 399 3.52 -20.59 -25.82
N LEU A 400 4.50 -21.36 -26.34
CA LEU A 400 5.86 -21.41 -25.82
C LEU A 400 6.52 -20.04 -25.79
N ASN A 401 6.40 -19.25 -26.85
CA ASN A 401 7.01 -17.92 -26.94
C ASN A 401 6.44 -16.95 -25.88
N GLN A 402 5.20 -17.14 -25.45
CA GLN A 402 4.57 -16.32 -24.40
C GLN A 402 4.89 -16.82 -22.99
N VAL A 403 5.02 -18.13 -22.79
CA VAL A 403 5.30 -18.71 -21.47
C VAL A 403 6.77 -18.67 -21.10
N ALA A 404 7.68 -18.81 -22.07
CA ALA A 404 9.11 -18.85 -21.82
C ALA A 404 9.63 -17.62 -21.04
N PRO A 405 9.20 -16.36 -21.31
CA PRO A 405 9.58 -15.20 -20.51
C PRO A 405 9.11 -15.28 -19.05
N LEU A 406 7.96 -15.92 -18.77
CA LEU A 406 7.45 -16.08 -17.41
C LEU A 406 8.37 -16.99 -16.58
N ILE A 407 8.85 -18.10 -17.17
CA ILE A 407 9.83 -18.96 -16.53
C ILE A 407 11.13 -18.19 -16.25
N GLY A 408 11.56 -17.35 -17.21
CA GLY A 408 12.77 -16.51 -17.07
C GLY A 408 12.69 -15.54 -15.88
N LYS A 409 11.49 -15.03 -15.55
CA LYS A 409 11.25 -14.13 -14.41
C LYS A 409 11.31 -14.80 -13.04
N ILE A 410 11.21 -16.13 -12.92
CA ILE A 410 11.28 -16.84 -11.64
C ILE A 410 12.65 -16.58 -10.99
N LYS A 411 12.65 -15.98 -9.78
CA LYS A 411 13.89 -15.61 -9.08
C LYS A 411 14.71 -16.82 -8.66
N ASP A 412 14.03 -17.85 -8.14
CA ASP A 412 14.71 -19.07 -7.71
C ASP A 412 15.16 -19.89 -8.92
N ALA A 413 16.47 -19.88 -9.14
CA ALA A 413 17.08 -20.58 -10.25
C ALA A 413 16.86 -22.11 -10.18
N SER A 414 16.61 -22.67 -9.00
CA SER A 414 16.36 -24.11 -8.82
C SER A 414 14.98 -24.52 -9.29
N LEU A 415 13.99 -23.61 -9.26
CA LEU A 415 12.63 -23.87 -9.72
C LEU A 415 12.49 -23.80 -11.25
N ARG A 416 13.33 -23.02 -11.93
CA ARG A 416 13.24 -22.85 -13.39
C ARG A 416 13.28 -24.16 -14.18
N PRO A 417 14.21 -25.11 -13.90
CA PRO A 417 14.26 -26.40 -14.60
C PRO A 417 12.98 -27.23 -14.39
N GLU A 418 12.34 -27.13 -13.20
CA GLU A 418 11.10 -27.85 -12.91
C GLU A 418 9.96 -27.31 -13.77
N TYR A 419 9.83 -25.99 -13.86
CA TYR A 419 8.81 -25.37 -14.72
C TYR A 419 9.10 -25.56 -16.21
N VAL A 420 10.36 -25.63 -16.64
CA VAL A 420 10.72 -26.02 -18.01
C VAL A 420 10.18 -27.42 -18.33
N ARG A 421 10.36 -28.40 -17.42
CA ARG A 421 9.84 -29.76 -17.60
C ARG A 421 8.30 -29.77 -17.63
N SER A 422 7.66 -29.03 -16.73
CA SER A 422 6.21 -28.95 -16.66
C SER A 422 5.60 -28.36 -17.94
N VAL A 423 6.16 -27.23 -18.44
CA VAL A 423 5.71 -26.60 -19.69
C VAL A 423 5.96 -27.48 -20.90
N ALA A 424 7.10 -28.18 -20.97
CA ALA A 424 7.38 -29.16 -22.00
C ALA A 424 6.31 -30.26 -22.06
N ALA A 425 5.92 -30.79 -20.89
CA ALA A 425 4.85 -31.78 -20.78
C ALA A 425 3.47 -31.22 -21.18
N TRP A 426 3.11 -30.00 -20.76
CA TRP A 426 1.82 -29.40 -21.10
C TRP A 426 1.67 -29.08 -22.58
N LEU A 427 2.77 -28.68 -23.24
CA LEU A 427 2.79 -28.39 -24.68
C LEU A 427 3.07 -29.62 -25.54
N GLY A 428 3.44 -30.78 -24.97
CA GLY A 428 3.88 -31.94 -25.73
C GLY A 428 5.12 -31.68 -26.58
N MET A 429 6.11 -30.96 -26.01
CA MET A 429 7.35 -30.56 -26.68
C MET A 429 8.56 -31.13 -25.95
N GLU A 430 9.69 -31.26 -26.66
CA GLU A 430 10.95 -31.69 -26.05
C GLU A 430 11.46 -30.63 -25.05
N VAL A 431 12.01 -31.09 -23.91
CA VAL A 431 12.52 -30.23 -22.82
C VAL A 431 13.60 -29.25 -23.31
N ASP A 432 14.47 -29.70 -24.24
CA ASP A 432 15.56 -28.90 -24.81
C ASP A 432 15.05 -27.71 -25.63
N ILE A 433 13.91 -27.87 -26.34
CA ILE A 433 13.28 -26.80 -27.10
C ILE A 433 12.78 -25.73 -26.13
N VAL A 434 12.07 -26.13 -25.06
CA VAL A 434 11.58 -25.21 -24.05
C VAL A 434 12.73 -24.53 -23.30
N SER A 435 13.76 -25.29 -22.91
CA SER A 435 14.96 -24.76 -22.25
C SER A 435 15.66 -23.71 -23.11
N THR A 436 15.78 -23.97 -24.42
CA THR A 436 16.38 -23.04 -25.37
C THR A 436 15.55 -21.78 -25.52
N ALA A 437 14.22 -21.88 -25.59
CA ALA A 437 13.30 -20.74 -25.64
C ALA A 437 13.42 -19.87 -24.37
N VAL A 438 13.48 -20.48 -23.17
CA VAL A 438 13.68 -19.77 -21.90
C VAL A 438 15.03 -19.06 -21.84
N LYS A 439 16.12 -19.72 -22.27
CA LYS A 439 17.45 -19.10 -22.35
C LYS A 439 17.46 -17.92 -23.33
N LYS A 440 16.82 -18.07 -24.49
CA LYS A 440 16.71 -17.02 -25.51
C LYS A 440 15.86 -15.84 -25.05
N SER A 441 14.79 -16.08 -24.28
CA SER A 441 13.98 -15.03 -23.68
C SER A 441 14.73 -14.29 -22.55
N GLY A 442 15.55 -15.01 -21.76
CA GLY A 442 16.43 -14.46 -20.73
C GLY A 442 17.65 -13.73 -21.29
N SER A 443 18.19 -14.19 -22.44
CA SER A 443 19.33 -13.53 -23.10
C SER A 443 18.94 -12.28 -23.88
N ARG A 444 17.64 -12.10 -24.20
CA ARG A 444 17.12 -10.80 -24.63
C ARG A 444 17.15 -9.76 -23.50
N SER A 445 17.29 -10.21 -22.25
CA SER A 445 17.53 -9.36 -21.06
C SER A 445 19.02 -9.20 -20.71
N SER A 446 19.97 -9.92 -21.34
CA SER A 446 21.39 -9.90 -20.98
C SER A 446 22.38 -9.89 -22.17
N ALA A 447 21.95 -9.61 -23.38
CA ALA A 447 22.87 -9.30 -24.46
C ALA A 447 23.41 -7.90 -24.25
N ALA A 448 24.73 -7.78 -24.07
CA ALA A 448 25.45 -6.52 -24.06
C ALA A 448 25.05 -5.67 -25.27
N PRO A 449 24.90 -4.37 -25.15
CA PRO A 449 24.28 -3.54 -26.15
C PRO A 449 25.21 -3.33 -27.34
N THR A 450 24.80 -3.81 -28.51
CA THR A 450 24.87 -2.95 -29.68
C THR A 450 23.84 -1.86 -29.45
N PRO A 451 24.13 -0.59 -29.69
CA PRO A 451 23.26 0.50 -29.27
C PRO A 451 22.03 0.63 -30.16
N GLU A 452 20.97 -0.05 -29.81
CA GLU A 452 19.61 0.32 -30.20
C GLU A 452 18.79 0.41 -28.92
N VAL A 453 18.54 1.66 -28.56
CA VAL A 453 17.81 2.16 -27.41
C VAL A 453 16.37 1.74 -27.54
N GLU A 454 15.90 0.86 -26.66
CA GLU A 454 14.55 0.91 -26.07
C GLU A 454 14.57 0.15 -24.75
N SER A 455 15.15 0.78 -23.72
CA SER A 455 14.78 0.52 -22.34
C SER A 455 13.40 1.18 -22.16
N SER A 456 12.36 0.40 -21.93
CA SER A 456 11.10 0.93 -21.43
C SER A 456 11.34 1.50 -20.03
N VAL A 457 11.88 2.71 -19.99
CA VAL A 457 11.99 3.53 -18.79
C VAL A 457 10.57 3.69 -18.27
N ASN A 458 10.36 3.40 -17.01
CA ASN A 458 9.08 3.61 -16.38
C ASN A 458 8.80 5.12 -16.30
N LEU A 459 8.23 5.69 -17.35
CA LEU A 459 7.85 7.11 -17.43
C LEU A 459 6.84 7.54 -16.36
N LYS A 460 6.37 6.61 -15.53
CA LYS A 460 5.55 6.87 -14.34
C LYS A 460 6.38 7.01 -13.05
N ASP A 461 7.72 6.91 -13.13
CA ASP A 461 8.59 7.21 -12.00
C ASP A 461 8.38 8.68 -11.58
N PRO A 462 8.09 8.97 -10.30
CA PRO A 462 7.82 10.33 -9.84
C PRO A 462 8.95 11.32 -10.13
N ILE A 463 10.22 10.85 -10.14
CA ILE A 463 11.38 11.68 -10.45
C ILE A 463 11.41 12.02 -11.94
N LEU A 464 11.22 11.02 -12.81
CA LEU A 464 11.18 11.23 -14.24
C LEU A 464 9.98 12.07 -14.68
N MET A 465 8.85 11.93 -13.98
CA MET A 465 7.69 12.80 -14.19
C MET A 465 7.98 14.25 -13.81
N LEU A 466 8.75 14.48 -12.75
CA LEU A 466 9.16 15.81 -12.33
C LEU A 466 10.18 16.41 -13.31
N GLU A 467 11.20 15.66 -13.73
CA GLU A 467 12.17 16.05 -14.76
C GLU A 467 11.44 16.44 -16.06
N ARG A 468 10.47 15.63 -16.48
CA ARG A 468 9.63 15.86 -17.65
C ARG A 468 8.82 17.16 -17.54
N GLU A 469 8.23 17.40 -16.37
CA GLU A 469 7.41 18.58 -16.11
C GLU A 469 8.24 19.87 -16.19
N VAL A 470 9.45 19.87 -15.62
CA VAL A 470 10.39 21.00 -15.68
C VAL A 470 10.80 21.29 -17.12
N LEU A 471 11.07 20.27 -17.95
CA LEU A 471 11.38 20.43 -19.36
C LEU A 471 10.20 21.01 -20.16
N LYS A 472 8.97 20.56 -19.87
CA LYS A 472 7.76 21.13 -20.51
C LYS A 472 7.62 22.62 -20.21
N VAL A 473 7.78 23.01 -18.95
CA VAL A 473 7.72 24.45 -18.56
C VAL A 473 8.78 25.25 -19.28
N LYS A 474 10.02 24.75 -19.36
CA LYS A 474 11.07 25.48 -20.08
C LYS A 474 10.79 25.65 -21.56
N LEU A 475 10.19 24.65 -22.20
CA LEU A 475 9.85 24.70 -23.64
C LEU A 475 8.58 25.52 -23.91
N GLN A 476 7.55 25.42 -23.06
CA GLN A 476 6.23 26.03 -23.36
C GLN A 476 6.07 27.44 -22.78
N VAL A 477 6.77 27.76 -21.66
CA VAL A 477 6.63 29.05 -20.95
C VAL A 477 8.02 29.54 -20.52
N PRO A 478 8.95 29.75 -21.48
CA PRO A 478 10.36 30.08 -21.16
C PRO A 478 10.51 31.35 -20.35
N GLU A 479 9.62 32.33 -20.50
CA GLU A 479 9.61 33.58 -19.76
C GLU A 479 9.39 33.43 -18.24
N LEU A 480 8.71 32.38 -17.81
CA LEU A 480 8.49 32.06 -16.41
C LEU A 480 9.53 31.09 -15.84
N ALA A 481 10.42 30.58 -16.68
CA ALA A 481 11.43 29.59 -16.29
C ALA A 481 12.76 30.23 -15.80
N ALA A 482 12.72 31.37 -15.11
CA ALA A 482 13.92 32.07 -14.63
C ALA A 482 14.82 31.18 -13.75
N ALA A 483 14.25 30.25 -12.99
CA ALA A 483 14.98 29.30 -12.14
C ALA A 483 15.73 28.20 -12.93
N TRP A 484 15.63 28.16 -14.27
CA TRP A 484 16.30 27.18 -15.11
C TRP A 484 17.83 27.26 -15.02
N SER A 485 18.40 28.49 -15.03
CA SER A 485 19.84 28.69 -14.95
C SER A 485 20.48 28.19 -13.65
N ASP A 486 19.66 28.05 -12.62
CA ASP A 486 20.11 27.59 -11.31
C ASP A 486 20.01 26.07 -11.15
N LEU A 487 19.45 25.34 -12.11
CA LEU A 487 19.44 23.87 -12.12
C LEU A 487 20.77 23.35 -12.63
N GLU A 488 21.42 22.48 -11.85
CA GLU A 488 22.62 21.79 -12.32
C GLU A 488 22.29 20.76 -13.40
N PRO A 489 23.18 20.52 -14.38
CA PRO A 489 22.96 19.51 -15.42
C PRO A 489 22.70 18.11 -14.88
N LEU A 490 23.31 17.76 -13.74
CA LEU A 490 23.14 16.47 -13.05
C LEU A 490 21.77 16.31 -12.38
N ALA A 491 20.92 17.34 -12.38
CA ALA A 491 19.55 17.23 -11.88
C ALA A 491 18.71 16.23 -12.69
N PHE A 492 19.01 16.08 -13.99
CA PHE A 492 18.32 15.16 -14.89
C PHE A 492 19.02 13.81 -14.92
N THR A 493 18.28 12.75 -14.59
CA THR A 493 18.82 11.38 -14.48
C THR A 493 18.56 10.53 -15.72
N TYR A 494 17.50 10.85 -16.46
CA TYR A 494 17.16 10.14 -17.68
C TYR A 494 18.01 10.65 -18.85
N PRO A 495 18.83 9.80 -19.53
CA PRO A 495 19.75 10.26 -20.57
C PRO A 495 19.13 11.14 -21.65
N PRO A 496 17.94 10.84 -22.23
CA PRO A 496 17.30 11.73 -23.20
C PRO A 496 16.94 13.10 -22.61
N TYR A 497 16.52 13.18 -21.34
CA TYR A 497 16.19 14.46 -20.68
C TYR A 497 17.46 15.26 -20.39
N ALA A 498 18.53 14.61 -19.96
CA ALA A 498 19.84 15.24 -19.78
C ALA A 498 20.40 15.76 -21.12
N SER A 499 20.27 14.99 -22.20
CA SER A 499 20.68 15.40 -23.53
C SER A 499 19.87 16.60 -24.04
N LEU A 500 18.56 16.59 -23.84
CA LEU A 500 17.69 17.72 -24.18
C LEU A 500 18.05 18.95 -23.34
N ARG A 501 18.31 18.78 -22.05
CA ARG A 501 18.79 19.85 -21.16
C ARG A 501 20.05 20.52 -21.71
N ALA A 502 21.06 19.73 -22.11
CA ALA A 502 22.31 20.24 -22.66
C ALA A 502 22.07 21.04 -23.96
N ARG A 503 21.17 20.57 -24.84
CA ARG A 503 20.81 21.29 -26.07
C ARG A 503 20.13 22.62 -25.83
N ILE A 504 19.24 22.69 -24.83
CA ILE A 504 18.59 23.95 -24.43
C ILE A 504 19.62 24.94 -23.89
N ASP A 505 20.62 24.46 -23.14
CA ASP A 505 21.65 25.31 -22.55
C ASP A 505 22.65 25.89 -23.58
N GLU A 506 22.88 25.18 -24.70
CA GLU A 506 23.67 25.71 -25.82
C GLU A 506 23.06 26.97 -26.43
N ALA A 507 21.75 27.16 -26.31
CA ALA A 507 21.05 28.35 -26.82
C ALA A 507 19.71 28.56 -26.06
N PRO A 508 19.75 29.12 -24.85
CA PRO A 508 18.60 29.13 -23.92
C PRO A 508 17.41 30.00 -24.36
N ASP A 509 17.62 30.96 -25.27
CA ASP A 509 16.62 31.92 -25.75
C ASP A 509 16.13 31.61 -27.19
N GLN A 510 16.44 30.45 -27.73
CA GLN A 510 16.04 30.06 -29.09
C GLN A 510 14.58 29.63 -29.18
N ALA A 511 13.98 29.92 -30.34
CA ALA A 511 12.68 29.36 -30.71
C ALA A 511 12.74 27.84 -30.84
N ILE A 512 11.65 27.14 -30.49
CA ILE A 512 11.56 25.68 -30.56
C ILE A 512 11.84 25.14 -31.97
N THR A 513 11.47 25.89 -33.01
CA THR A 513 11.76 25.56 -34.40
C THR A 513 13.26 25.47 -34.66
N ASP A 514 14.04 26.43 -34.15
CA ASP A 514 15.48 26.46 -34.33
C ASP A 514 16.17 25.35 -33.52
N LEU A 515 15.62 25.01 -32.34
CA LEU A 515 16.09 23.89 -31.53
C LEU A 515 15.86 22.56 -32.25
N LEU A 516 14.71 22.39 -32.89
CA LEU A 516 14.40 21.19 -33.71
C LEU A 516 15.33 21.08 -34.94
N ASP A 517 15.59 22.20 -35.63
CA ASP A 517 16.43 22.19 -36.85
C ASP A 517 17.91 21.87 -36.57
N ARG A 518 18.40 22.20 -35.37
CA ARG A 518 19.78 21.90 -34.93
C ARG A 518 19.94 20.52 -34.28
N THR A 519 18.85 19.86 -33.97
CA THR A 519 18.89 18.55 -33.29
C THR A 519 18.90 17.44 -34.35
N GLU A 520 20.04 16.78 -34.54
CA GLU A 520 20.16 15.65 -35.49
C GLU A 520 19.62 14.33 -34.93
N ASP A 521 19.61 14.19 -33.58
CA ASP A 521 19.13 12.98 -32.90
C ASP A 521 17.59 12.90 -32.98
N GLU A 522 17.09 11.87 -33.64
CA GLU A 522 15.67 11.68 -33.91
C GLU A 522 14.87 11.42 -32.61
N VAL A 523 15.49 10.78 -31.60
CA VAL A 523 14.88 10.56 -30.28
C VAL A 523 14.67 11.88 -29.55
N ILE A 524 15.68 12.77 -29.58
CA ILE A 524 15.57 14.08 -28.94
C ILE A 524 14.62 14.98 -29.72
N ARG A 525 14.58 14.92 -31.05
CA ARG A 525 13.59 15.66 -31.86
C ARG A 525 12.15 15.26 -31.53
N SER A 526 11.91 13.94 -31.45
CA SER A 526 10.60 13.41 -31.06
C SER A 526 10.21 13.88 -29.66
N LEU A 527 11.15 13.85 -28.71
CA LEU A 527 10.96 14.30 -27.32
C LEU A 527 10.63 15.80 -27.26
N ILE A 528 11.34 16.66 -28.01
CA ILE A 528 11.04 18.11 -28.07
C ILE A 528 9.61 18.32 -28.55
N THR A 529 9.21 17.64 -29.64
CA THR A 529 7.86 17.76 -30.21
C THR A 529 6.80 17.30 -29.20
N GLU A 530 7.03 16.16 -28.54
CA GLU A 530 6.13 15.60 -27.53
C GLU A 530 5.94 16.57 -26.35
N LEU A 531 7.06 17.04 -25.77
CA LEU A 531 7.03 17.94 -24.60
C LEU A 531 6.44 19.32 -24.91
N THR A 532 6.51 19.75 -26.17
CA THR A 532 5.92 21.04 -26.59
C THR A 532 4.39 20.96 -26.68
N VAL A 533 3.86 19.79 -26.99
CA VAL A 533 2.40 19.59 -27.19
C VAL A 533 1.72 19.05 -25.93
N GLU A 534 2.43 18.28 -25.09
CA GLU A 534 1.89 17.73 -23.86
C GLU A 534 1.57 18.84 -22.85
N PRO A 535 0.32 18.94 -22.34
CA PRO A 535 -0.05 20.00 -21.40
C PRO A 535 0.76 19.92 -20.08
N VAL A 536 1.13 21.07 -19.57
CA VAL A 536 1.70 21.21 -18.21
C VAL A 536 0.63 20.79 -17.18
N ARG A 537 1.01 20.02 -16.19
CA ARG A 537 0.07 19.49 -15.17
C ARG A 537 -0.27 20.54 -14.13
N THR A 538 -1.30 21.31 -14.36
CA THR A 538 -1.83 22.32 -13.44
C THR A 538 -3.36 22.25 -13.45
N ASP A 539 -3.99 22.52 -12.31
CA ASP A 539 -5.45 22.58 -12.16
C ASP A 539 -6.04 23.93 -12.64
N GLY A 540 -5.23 24.79 -13.29
CA GLY A 540 -5.63 26.12 -13.76
C GLY A 540 -4.55 26.77 -14.60
N GLU A 541 -4.48 28.11 -14.58
CA GLU A 541 -3.41 28.87 -15.24
C GLU A 541 -2.03 28.54 -14.63
N ILE A 542 -1.00 28.48 -15.48
CA ILE A 542 0.39 28.23 -15.05
C ILE A 542 0.85 29.43 -14.24
N SER A 543 0.95 29.28 -12.92
CA SER A 543 1.39 30.33 -12.02
C SER A 543 2.91 30.28 -11.79
N GLU A 544 3.51 31.44 -11.58
CA GLU A 544 4.93 31.56 -11.23
C GLU A 544 5.27 30.73 -9.96
N ARG A 545 4.36 30.72 -8.99
CA ARG A 545 4.50 29.93 -7.77
C ARG A 545 4.57 28.41 -8.03
N TYR A 546 3.74 27.91 -8.95
CA TYR A 546 3.79 26.50 -9.35
C TYR A 546 5.14 26.17 -9.97
N ILE A 547 5.62 27.02 -10.88
CA ILE A 547 6.90 26.84 -11.56
C ILE A 547 8.05 26.83 -10.55
N GLN A 548 8.11 27.81 -9.65
CA GLN A 548 9.12 27.86 -8.60
C GLN A 548 9.11 26.59 -7.74
N SER A 549 7.94 26.08 -7.40
CA SER A 549 7.78 24.86 -6.60
C SER A 549 8.35 23.62 -7.30
N ILE A 550 8.06 23.40 -8.61
CA ILE A 550 8.58 22.23 -9.32
C ILE A 550 10.09 22.29 -9.56
N PHE A 551 10.64 23.48 -9.83
CA PHE A 551 12.08 23.69 -9.95
C PHE A 551 12.80 23.46 -8.62
N ALA A 552 12.26 23.99 -7.52
CA ALA A 552 12.80 23.77 -6.17
C ALA A 552 12.77 22.28 -5.79
N ARG A 553 11.70 21.59 -6.16
CA ARG A 553 11.56 20.15 -5.90
C ARG A 553 12.58 19.32 -6.69
N LEU A 554 12.85 19.64 -7.95
CA LEU A 554 13.87 18.97 -8.74
C LEU A 554 15.27 19.18 -8.16
N ARG A 555 15.57 20.40 -7.69
CA ARG A 555 16.83 20.72 -6.97
C ARG A 555 16.95 19.94 -5.67
N GLU A 556 15.88 19.86 -4.87
CA GLU A 556 15.87 19.09 -3.63
C GLU A 556 16.21 17.63 -3.88
N VAL A 557 15.66 17.03 -4.95
CA VAL A 557 15.94 15.64 -5.35
C VAL A 557 17.41 15.49 -5.77
N ALA A 558 17.95 16.41 -6.55
CA ALA A 558 19.37 16.41 -6.97
C ALA A 558 20.31 16.50 -5.77
N LEU A 559 20.08 17.47 -4.87
CA LEU A 559 20.83 17.63 -3.63
C LEU A 559 20.75 16.41 -2.72
N SER A 560 19.61 15.74 -2.65
CA SER A 560 19.45 14.53 -1.85
C SER A 560 20.32 13.38 -2.35
N ARG A 561 20.51 13.25 -3.66
CA ARG A 561 21.43 12.27 -4.27
C ARG A 561 22.89 12.60 -3.96
N GLU A 562 23.30 13.85 -4.15
CA GLU A 562 24.66 14.30 -3.86
C GLU A 562 25.00 14.13 -2.36
N ILE A 563 24.08 14.45 -1.47
CA ILE A 563 24.21 14.23 -0.02
C ILE A 563 24.40 12.73 0.28
N ALA A 564 23.68 11.85 -0.39
CA ALA A 564 23.82 10.41 -0.18
C ALA A 564 25.20 9.89 -0.63
N GLU A 565 25.72 10.39 -1.75
CA GLU A 565 27.07 10.07 -2.25
C GLU A 565 28.16 10.56 -1.28
N ILE A 566 28.05 11.80 -0.81
CA ILE A 566 28.99 12.38 0.14
C ILE A 566 28.94 11.65 1.48
N LYS A 567 27.76 11.29 1.99
CA LYS A 567 27.63 10.46 3.20
C LYS A 567 28.28 9.09 3.03
N SER A 568 28.13 8.46 1.88
CA SER A 568 28.79 7.20 1.56
C SER A 568 30.32 7.36 1.46
N SER A 569 30.81 8.49 0.94
CA SER A 569 32.24 8.79 0.91
C SER A 569 32.80 9.01 2.32
N LEU A 570 32.14 9.80 3.16
CA LEU A 570 32.52 10.05 4.55
C LEU A 570 32.60 8.75 5.38
N GLN A 571 31.72 7.79 5.15
CA GLN A 571 31.76 6.49 5.84
C GLN A 571 33.01 5.66 5.49
N ARG A 572 33.64 5.92 4.35
CA ARG A 572 34.84 5.21 3.88
C ARG A 572 36.14 5.92 4.29
N LEU A 573 36.08 7.19 4.67
CA LEU A 573 37.24 7.96 5.11
C LEU A 573 37.52 7.70 6.61
N ASN A 574 38.81 7.48 6.92
CA ASN A 574 39.25 7.40 8.31
C ASN A 574 39.49 8.84 8.82
N PRO A 575 38.72 9.33 9.83
CA PRO A 575 38.84 10.71 10.30
C PRO A 575 40.22 11.07 10.88
N VAL A 576 41.01 10.08 11.31
CA VAL A 576 42.32 10.31 11.94
C VAL A 576 43.44 10.33 10.89
N GLU A 577 43.34 9.48 9.86
CA GLU A 577 44.36 9.39 8.82
C GLU A 577 44.15 10.41 7.70
N ASN A 578 42.91 10.83 7.48
CA ASN A 578 42.49 11.73 6.39
C ASN A 578 41.77 12.99 6.91
N GLU A 579 42.25 13.59 8.02
CA GLU A 579 41.57 14.67 8.75
C GLU A 579 41.17 15.86 7.85
N ALA A 580 42.06 16.28 6.96
CA ALA A 580 41.81 17.42 6.05
C ALA A 580 40.67 17.10 5.06
N GLU A 581 40.73 15.96 4.40
CA GLU A 581 39.72 15.51 3.42
C GLU A 581 38.37 15.23 4.08
N TYR A 582 38.40 14.64 5.27
CA TYR A 582 37.20 14.39 6.06
C TYR A 582 36.52 15.73 6.45
N THR A 583 37.29 16.71 6.93
CA THR A 583 36.77 18.02 7.33
C THR A 583 36.20 18.80 6.15
N GLU A 584 36.87 18.77 4.99
CA GLU A 584 36.39 19.41 3.76
C GLU A 584 35.08 18.76 3.29
N THR A 585 35.05 17.43 3.22
CA THR A 585 33.86 16.66 2.80
C THR A 585 32.71 16.85 3.77
N PHE A 586 32.97 16.89 5.07
CA PHE A 586 31.95 17.16 6.08
C PHE A 586 31.39 18.59 5.99
N THR A 587 32.27 19.58 5.75
CA THR A 587 31.84 20.98 5.57
C THR A 587 30.95 21.12 4.33
N ARG A 588 31.31 20.44 3.23
CA ARG A 588 30.49 20.37 2.02
C ARG A 588 29.12 19.73 2.31
N LEU A 589 29.08 18.64 3.08
CA LEU A 589 27.83 17.98 3.50
C LEU A 589 26.90 18.94 4.24
N VAL A 590 27.43 19.68 5.21
CA VAL A 590 26.63 20.66 5.98
C VAL A 590 26.07 21.76 5.09
N GLY A 591 26.85 22.26 4.13
CA GLY A 591 26.40 23.24 3.14
C GLY A 591 25.26 22.71 2.26
N LEU A 592 25.38 21.49 1.75
CA LEU A 592 24.36 20.86 0.91
C LEU A 592 23.07 20.55 1.69
N GLU A 593 23.16 20.13 2.95
CA GLU A 593 21.98 19.92 3.80
C GLU A 593 21.22 21.23 4.07
N ALA A 594 21.94 22.34 4.25
CA ALA A 594 21.33 23.67 4.38
C ALA A 594 20.61 24.07 3.08
N GLN A 595 21.27 23.91 1.92
CA GLN A 595 20.67 24.19 0.62
C GLN A 595 19.43 23.34 0.36
N ARG A 596 19.50 22.03 0.65
CA ARG A 596 18.37 21.12 0.50
C ARG A 596 17.17 21.57 1.34
N ARG A 597 17.41 22.01 2.57
CA ARG A 597 16.34 22.52 3.44
C ARG A 597 15.65 23.73 2.82
N THR A 598 16.41 24.70 2.32
CA THR A 598 15.87 25.89 1.64
C THR A 598 15.03 25.48 0.41
N GLN A 599 15.54 24.55 -0.42
CA GLN A 599 14.79 24.10 -1.59
C GLN A 599 13.49 23.37 -1.21
N LYS A 600 13.50 22.60 -0.12
CA LYS A 600 12.32 21.94 0.40
C LYS A 600 11.26 22.94 0.89
N GLU A 601 11.64 24.01 1.57
CA GLU A 601 10.74 25.08 2.01
C GLU A 601 10.10 25.80 0.81
N LEU A 602 10.89 26.11 -0.23
CA LEU A 602 10.39 26.68 -1.48
C LEU A 602 9.44 25.73 -2.23
N ALA A 603 9.72 24.43 -2.24
CA ALA A 603 8.88 23.41 -2.89
C ALA A 603 7.49 23.27 -2.23
N ILE A 604 7.40 23.47 -0.92
CA ILE A 604 6.14 23.42 -0.14
C ILE A 604 5.39 24.76 -0.21
N GLY A 605 6.06 25.85 -0.59
CA GLY A 605 5.47 27.17 -0.66
C GLY A 605 5.31 27.86 0.70
N GLU A 606 6.08 27.45 1.71
CA GLU A 606 6.08 28.05 3.06
C GLU A 606 7.07 29.25 3.18
N ALA A 607 7.85 29.53 2.15
CA ALA A 607 8.92 30.51 2.19
C ALA A 607 8.58 31.82 1.46
N LEU A 608 7.30 32.24 1.47
CA LEU A 608 6.89 33.58 0.97
C LEU A 608 5.99 34.26 1.97
#